data_94bbcaeda3439dc066aab161753aa3d2
#
_entry.id   94bbcaeda3439dc066aab161753aa3d2
#
_cell.length_a   1.000
_cell.length_b   1.000
_cell.length_c   1.000
_cell.angle_alpha   90.00
_cell.angle_beta   90.00
_cell.angle_gamma   90.00
#
_symmetry.space_group_name_H-M   'P 1'
#
loop_
_entity.id
_entity.type
_entity.pdbx_description
1 polymer ?
#
loop_
_entity_poly.entity_id
_entity_poly.type
_entity_poly.pdbx_seq_one_letter_code
_entity_poly.pdbx_strand_id
1 'polypeptide(L)'
;MPDWLMRSCATGLADWNAVPAVMRADAQREQAAAQLRRSRADRLPTVSLAGDAAADIGSPFSDRSAYSFGLSVSSNIFGGNATRARVRSADYSLAAADAASRQARNEASQRLAEARQQIGSLTRLLDTLNLREADMAETGQLYRAQYLEMGTRTLVDLLNAEQELHQARFDAVNTEHDLRRLQLDCLYYSGRSRDAFGLTGTRLRGVTL
;
A
#
# COMPACT_ATOMS: atom_id res chain seq x y z
N MET A 1 12.30 3.18 -22.38
CA MET A 1 11.84 2.88 -21.00
C MET A 1 12.59 3.74 -20.00
N PRO A 2 11.98 4.27 -18.93
CA PRO A 2 12.76 4.95 -17.90
C PRO A 2 13.60 3.92 -17.13
N ASP A 3 14.91 4.16 -17.03
CA ASP A 3 15.88 3.24 -16.40
C ASP A 3 15.61 2.97 -14.92
N TRP A 4 14.94 3.91 -14.24
CA TRP A 4 14.58 3.76 -12.84
C TRP A 4 13.54 2.65 -12.63
N LEU A 5 12.64 2.44 -13.60
CA LEU A 5 11.63 1.39 -13.54
C LEU A 5 12.25 0.01 -13.72
N MET A 6 13.23 -0.12 -14.65
CA MET A 6 13.95 -1.38 -14.86
C MET A 6 14.78 -1.78 -13.65
N ARG A 7 15.32 -0.81 -12.90
CA ARG A 7 16.11 -1.03 -11.69
C ARG A 7 15.27 -1.15 -10.41
N SER A 8 13.96 -0.96 -10.48
CA SER A 8 13.07 -0.93 -9.32
C SER A 8 13.16 -2.18 -8.43
N CYS A 9 13.34 -3.35 -9.04
CA CYS A 9 13.47 -4.63 -8.36
C CYS A 9 14.91 -5.05 -8.04
N ALA A 10 15.91 -4.47 -8.68
CA ALA A 10 17.32 -4.87 -8.50
C ALA A 10 17.85 -4.51 -7.12
N THR A 11 17.41 -3.38 -6.58
CA THR A 11 17.76 -2.92 -5.25
C THR A 11 16.80 -3.50 -4.20
N GLY A 12 17.36 -4.03 -3.10
CA GLY A 12 16.59 -4.61 -2.01
C GLY A 12 15.59 -3.64 -1.37
N LEU A 13 14.96 -4.08 -0.29
CA LEU A 13 14.09 -3.26 0.55
C LEU A 13 14.88 -2.02 1.01
N ALA A 14 14.30 -0.82 0.85
CA ALA A 14 14.95 0.41 1.29
C ALA A 14 14.82 0.58 2.80
N ASP A 15 13.60 0.62 3.30
CA ASP A 15 13.24 0.70 4.71
C ASP A 15 11.81 0.19 4.90
N TRP A 16 11.56 -0.54 5.98
CA TRP A 16 10.22 -0.98 6.36
C TRP A 16 9.27 0.21 6.58
N ASN A 17 9.79 1.31 7.12
CA ASN A 17 9.00 2.52 7.38
C ASN A 17 8.54 3.25 6.11
N ALA A 18 9.10 2.91 4.94
CA ALA A 18 8.70 3.46 3.66
C ALA A 18 7.62 2.60 2.95
N VAL A 19 7.38 1.37 3.42
CA VAL A 19 6.36 0.47 2.83
C VAL A 19 4.97 0.83 3.37
N PRO A 20 4.01 1.27 2.52
CA PRO A 20 2.73 1.79 3.00
C PRO A 20 1.90 0.82 3.83
N ALA A 21 1.95 -0.48 3.51
CA ALA A 21 1.26 -1.52 4.26
C ALA A 21 1.82 -1.69 5.68
N VAL A 22 3.16 -1.64 5.82
CA VAL A 22 3.85 -1.72 7.10
C VAL A 22 3.60 -0.45 7.92
N MET A 23 3.72 0.74 7.32
CA MET A 23 3.39 2.01 7.97
C MET A 23 1.99 2.01 8.59
N ARG A 24 1.00 1.50 7.84
CA ARG A 24 -0.38 1.39 8.34
C ARG A 24 -0.47 0.44 9.54
N ALA A 25 0.16 -0.72 9.46
CA ALA A 25 0.14 -1.70 10.54
C ALA A 25 0.87 -1.19 11.79
N ASP A 26 1.99 -0.49 11.64
CA ASP A 26 2.73 0.13 12.74
C ASP A 26 1.92 1.28 13.38
N ALA A 27 1.23 2.11 12.61
CA ALA A 27 0.32 3.13 13.13
C ALA A 27 -0.86 2.52 13.92
N GLN A 28 -1.42 1.40 13.46
CA GLN A 28 -2.45 0.65 14.19
C GLN A 28 -1.91 0.06 15.51
N ARG A 29 -0.68 -0.41 15.52
CA ARG A 29 0.00 -0.86 16.74
C ARG A 29 0.19 0.28 17.74
N GLU A 30 0.61 1.46 17.28
CA GLU A 30 0.72 2.65 18.13
C GLU A 30 -0.63 3.09 18.69
N GLN A 31 -1.68 3.03 17.88
CA GLN A 31 -3.06 3.29 18.33
C GLN A 31 -3.49 2.31 19.43
N ALA A 32 -3.23 1.01 19.25
CA ALA A 32 -3.55 0.00 20.27
C ALA A 32 -2.73 0.20 21.55
N ALA A 33 -1.45 0.59 21.44
CA ALA A 33 -0.62 0.94 22.59
C ALA A 33 -1.15 2.16 23.33
N ALA A 34 -1.62 3.19 22.62
CA ALA A 34 -2.26 4.35 23.23
C ALA A 34 -3.57 3.98 23.94
N GLN A 35 -4.38 3.09 23.34
CA GLN A 35 -5.60 2.57 23.96
C GLN A 35 -5.33 1.78 25.24
N LEU A 36 -4.28 0.98 25.27
CA LEU A 36 -3.85 0.28 26.47
C LEU A 36 -3.41 1.27 27.57
N ARG A 37 -2.62 2.30 27.21
CA ARG A 37 -2.24 3.37 28.15
C ARG A 37 -3.47 4.06 28.74
N ARG A 38 -4.46 4.40 27.89
CA ARG A 38 -5.73 4.98 28.33
C ARG A 38 -6.47 4.05 29.28
N SER A 39 -6.64 2.78 28.94
CA SER A 39 -7.33 1.78 29.79
C SER A 39 -6.64 1.57 31.15
N ARG A 40 -5.32 1.75 31.20
CA ARG A 40 -4.53 1.73 32.44
C ARG A 40 -4.74 3.02 33.26
N ALA A 41 -4.78 4.19 32.57
CA ALA A 41 -5.04 5.48 33.22
C ALA A 41 -6.45 5.57 33.81
N ASP A 42 -7.46 4.92 33.20
CA ASP A 42 -8.83 4.86 33.73
C ASP A 42 -8.94 4.17 35.11
N ARG A 43 -7.86 3.59 35.62
CA ARG A 43 -7.77 3.08 36.99
C ARG A 43 -7.37 4.13 38.01
N LEU A 44 -6.82 5.24 37.53
CA LEU A 44 -6.36 6.33 38.40
C LEU A 44 -7.50 7.29 38.69
N PRO A 45 -7.49 8.00 39.84
CA PRO A 45 -8.42 9.06 40.09
C PRO A 45 -8.36 10.14 38.99
N THR A 46 -9.51 10.60 38.55
CA THR A 46 -9.64 11.75 37.64
C THR A 46 -9.67 13.02 38.45
N VAL A 47 -8.73 13.92 38.16
CA VAL A 47 -8.68 15.26 38.74
C VAL A 47 -9.20 16.23 37.69
N SER A 48 -10.25 16.97 38.00
CA SER A 48 -10.86 17.98 37.15
C SER A 48 -10.82 19.34 37.79
N LEU A 49 -10.35 20.33 37.02
CA LEU A 49 -10.48 21.75 37.41
C LEU A 49 -11.65 22.34 36.59
N ALA A 50 -12.63 22.90 37.27
CA ALA A 50 -13.73 23.58 36.66
C ALA A 50 -13.74 25.06 37.08
N GLY A 51 -14.06 25.91 36.13
CA GLY A 51 -14.30 27.33 36.39
C GLY A 51 -15.63 27.71 35.75
N ASP A 52 -16.53 28.29 36.58
CA ASP A 52 -17.81 28.79 36.13
C ASP A 52 -17.82 30.30 36.27
N ALA A 53 -18.34 31.00 35.30
CA ALA A 53 -18.53 32.43 35.30
C ALA A 53 -19.98 32.72 34.89
N ALA A 54 -20.75 33.32 35.76
CA ALA A 54 -22.04 33.87 35.45
C ALA A 54 -21.97 35.40 35.64
N ALA A 55 -22.19 36.15 34.57
CA ALA A 55 -22.15 37.62 34.59
C ALA A 55 -23.41 38.20 33.98
N ASP A 56 -23.89 39.31 34.55
CA ASP A 56 -24.91 40.11 33.91
C ASP A 56 -24.28 40.85 32.72
N ILE A 57 -24.90 40.72 31.52
CA ILE A 57 -24.38 41.29 30.27
C ILE A 57 -24.31 42.82 30.34
N GLY A 58 -25.18 43.44 31.17
CA GLY A 58 -25.20 44.89 31.35
C GLY A 58 -24.17 45.41 32.37
N SER A 59 -23.67 44.58 33.26
CA SER A 59 -22.74 44.98 34.33
C SER A 59 -21.90 43.77 34.81
N PRO A 60 -20.84 43.44 34.13
CA PRO A 60 -20.05 42.19 34.36
C PRO A 60 -19.46 42.11 35.81
N PHE A 61 -19.30 43.22 36.48
CA PHE A 61 -18.76 43.32 37.85
C PHE A 61 -19.81 43.74 38.90
N SER A 62 -21.10 43.56 38.59
CA SER A 62 -22.17 43.82 39.55
C SER A 62 -22.29 42.69 40.59
N ASP A 63 -23.01 42.97 41.68
CA ASP A 63 -23.30 41.97 42.74
C ASP A 63 -24.03 40.70 42.23
N ARG A 64 -24.53 40.72 40.99
CA ARG A 64 -25.13 39.54 40.31
C ARG A 64 -24.16 38.71 39.51
N SER A 65 -22.90 39.09 39.43
CA SER A 65 -21.87 38.32 38.77
C SER A 65 -21.24 37.36 39.77
N ALA A 66 -21.24 36.07 39.43
CA ALA A 66 -20.64 35.02 40.25
C ALA A 66 -19.51 34.31 39.46
N TYR A 67 -18.37 34.17 40.09
CA TYR A 67 -17.24 33.43 39.57
C TYR A 67 -16.91 32.33 40.57
N SER A 68 -16.81 31.09 40.10
CA SER A 68 -16.38 29.97 40.94
C SER A 68 -15.29 29.17 40.31
N PHE A 69 -14.34 28.72 41.11
CA PHE A 69 -13.30 27.78 40.71
C PHE A 69 -13.37 26.56 41.63
N GLY A 70 -13.45 25.38 41.04
CA GLY A 70 -13.55 24.13 41.77
C GLY A 70 -12.51 23.12 41.30
N LEU A 71 -11.92 22.41 42.27
CA LEU A 71 -11.11 21.23 42.03
C LEU A 71 -11.91 20.01 42.48
N SER A 72 -12.17 19.06 41.56
CA SER A 72 -12.84 17.83 41.90
C SER A 72 -11.93 16.63 41.64
N VAL A 73 -11.96 15.68 42.57
CA VAL A 73 -11.26 14.40 42.43
C VAL A 73 -12.31 13.29 42.49
N SER A 74 -12.39 12.52 41.40
CA SER A 74 -13.34 11.38 41.32
C SER A 74 -12.56 10.08 41.09
N SER A 75 -12.98 9.04 41.80
CA SER A 75 -12.38 7.71 41.63
C SER A 75 -13.48 6.64 41.71
N ASN A 76 -13.43 5.70 40.77
CA ASN A 76 -14.31 4.55 40.76
C ASN A 76 -13.70 3.40 41.56
N ILE A 77 -13.93 3.42 42.89
CA ILE A 77 -13.31 2.45 43.83
C ILE A 77 -13.94 1.05 43.67
N PHE A 78 -15.21 0.96 43.28
CA PHE A 78 -15.97 -0.31 43.19
C PHE A 78 -16.32 -0.72 41.76
N GLY A 79 -15.47 -0.38 40.78
CA GLY A 79 -15.65 -0.76 39.38
C GLY A 79 -15.54 -2.28 39.09
N GLY A 80 -15.32 -3.11 40.11
CA GLY A 80 -15.25 -4.56 40.03
C GLY A 80 -14.18 -5.08 39.08
N ASN A 81 -14.43 -6.27 38.50
CA ASN A 81 -13.52 -6.86 37.53
C ASN A 81 -13.58 -6.20 36.12
N ALA A 82 -14.56 -5.30 35.88
CA ALA A 82 -14.76 -4.67 34.57
C ALA A 82 -13.54 -3.89 34.08
N THR A 83 -12.91 -3.10 34.94
CA THR A 83 -11.72 -2.31 34.59
C THR A 83 -10.51 -3.21 34.32
N ARG A 84 -10.36 -4.29 35.10
CA ARG A 84 -9.31 -5.30 34.82
C ARG A 84 -9.55 -6.02 33.50
N ALA A 85 -10.80 -6.33 33.17
CA ALA A 85 -11.16 -6.96 31.90
C ALA A 85 -10.89 -6.02 30.71
N ARG A 86 -11.19 -4.73 30.83
CA ARG A 86 -10.87 -3.72 29.80
C ARG A 86 -9.38 -3.61 29.54
N VAL A 87 -8.54 -3.59 30.58
CA VAL A 87 -7.09 -3.56 30.42
C VAL A 87 -6.56 -4.83 29.76
N ARG A 88 -7.06 -6.01 30.15
CA ARG A 88 -6.69 -7.26 29.48
C ARG A 88 -7.12 -7.28 28.02
N SER A 89 -8.34 -6.81 27.71
CA SER A 89 -8.81 -6.69 26.33
C SER A 89 -7.92 -5.77 25.50
N ALA A 90 -7.54 -4.61 26.03
CA ALA A 90 -6.62 -3.70 25.35
C ALA A 90 -5.23 -4.28 25.18
N ASP A 91 -4.74 -5.08 26.13
CA ASP A 91 -3.45 -5.78 26.03
C ASP A 91 -3.46 -6.84 24.93
N TYR A 92 -4.52 -7.64 24.83
CA TYR A 92 -4.70 -8.56 23.70
C TYR A 92 -4.84 -7.85 22.35
N SER A 93 -5.50 -6.68 22.33
CA SER A 93 -5.59 -5.86 21.11
C SER A 93 -4.22 -5.36 20.68
N LEU A 94 -3.35 -4.96 21.60
CA LEU A 94 -1.96 -4.61 21.30
C LEU A 94 -1.17 -5.80 20.78
N ALA A 95 -1.30 -6.97 21.40
CA ALA A 95 -0.63 -8.19 20.95
C ALA A 95 -1.08 -8.59 19.52
N ALA A 96 -2.38 -8.45 19.22
CA ALA A 96 -2.91 -8.69 17.89
C ALA A 96 -2.35 -7.67 16.85
N ALA A 97 -2.27 -6.38 17.20
CA ALA A 97 -1.68 -5.35 16.34
C ALA A 97 -0.18 -5.57 16.12
N ASP A 98 0.55 -6.04 17.13
CA ASP A 98 1.95 -6.45 16.99
C ASP A 98 2.13 -7.63 16.03
N ALA A 99 1.25 -8.62 16.09
CA ALA A 99 1.26 -9.74 15.14
C ALA A 99 0.94 -9.27 13.72
N ALA A 100 -0.04 -8.36 13.55
CA ALA A 100 -0.40 -7.77 12.26
C ALA A 100 0.76 -6.97 11.64
N SER A 101 1.53 -6.22 12.44
CA SER A 101 2.73 -5.51 11.97
C SER A 101 3.80 -6.48 11.44
N ARG A 102 4.06 -7.58 12.18
CA ARG A 102 4.99 -8.62 11.72
C ARG A 102 4.49 -9.31 10.45
N GLN A 103 3.20 -9.60 10.36
CA GLN A 103 2.57 -10.19 9.18
C GLN A 103 2.73 -9.25 7.96
N ALA A 104 2.45 -7.95 8.11
CA ALA A 104 2.61 -6.97 7.02
C ALA A 104 4.04 -6.93 6.46
N ARG A 105 5.06 -7.05 7.33
CA ARG A 105 6.46 -7.13 6.91
C ARG A 105 6.76 -8.43 6.14
N ASN A 106 6.27 -9.56 6.63
CA ASN A 106 6.44 -10.85 5.96
C ASN A 106 5.76 -10.86 4.59
N GLU A 107 4.52 -10.37 4.50
CA GLU A 107 3.79 -10.25 3.24
C GLU A 107 4.50 -9.31 2.25
N ALA A 108 5.02 -8.17 2.70
CA ALA A 108 5.77 -7.26 1.84
C ALA A 108 7.05 -7.92 1.30
N SER A 109 7.80 -8.64 2.14
CA SER A 109 9.01 -9.36 1.71
C SER A 109 8.70 -10.48 0.73
N GLN A 110 7.63 -11.23 0.99
CA GLN A 110 7.16 -12.32 0.11
C GLN A 110 6.73 -11.76 -1.25
N ARG A 111 5.88 -10.72 -1.27
CA ARG A 111 5.42 -10.08 -2.51
C ARG A 111 6.57 -9.50 -3.33
N LEU A 112 7.56 -8.92 -2.66
CA LEU A 112 8.76 -8.41 -3.34
C LEU A 112 9.57 -9.55 -3.97
N ALA A 113 9.74 -10.67 -3.28
CA ALA A 113 10.43 -11.85 -3.79
C ALA A 113 9.67 -12.49 -4.96
N GLU A 114 8.35 -12.65 -4.85
CA GLU A 114 7.48 -13.15 -5.92
C GLU A 114 7.57 -12.27 -7.17
N ALA A 115 7.44 -10.94 -7.00
CA ALA A 115 7.52 -10.00 -8.11
C ALA A 115 8.87 -10.08 -8.84
N ARG A 116 9.99 -10.20 -8.11
CA ARG A 116 11.33 -10.38 -8.69
C ARG A 116 11.44 -11.65 -9.52
N GLN A 117 10.95 -12.76 -8.97
CA GLN A 117 10.96 -14.05 -9.66
C GLN A 117 10.14 -13.98 -10.96
N GLN A 118 8.93 -13.40 -10.89
CA GLN A 118 8.04 -13.26 -12.03
C GLN A 118 8.61 -12.32 -13.10
N ILE A 119 9.22 -11.19 -12.71
CA ILE A 119 9.91 -10.29 -13.66
C ILE A 119 10.98 -11.04 -14.44
N GLY A 120 11.82 -11.81 -13.75
CA GLY A 120 12.86 -12.61 -14.43
C GLY A 120 12.28 -13.65 -15.40
N SER A 121 11.12 -14.22 -15.09
CA SER A 121 10.40 -15.16 -15.96
C SER A 121 9.78 -14.46 -17.17
N LEU A 122 9.04 -13.34 -16.95
CA LEU A 122 8.38 -12.60 -18.02
C LEU A 122 9.37 -11.92 -18.96
N THR A 123 10.54 -11.50 -18.47
CA THR A 123 11.59 -10.95 -19.34
C THR A 123 12.05 -12.00 -20.37
N ARG A 124 12.34 -13.24 -19.92
CA ARG A 124 12.72 -14.32 -20.84
C ARG A 124 11.57 -14.73 -21.78
N LEU A 125 10.33 -14.71 -21.28
CA LEU A 125 9.16 -14.97 -22.12
C LEU A 125 9.01 -13.89 -23.20
N LEU A 126 9.19 -12.63 -22.85
CA LEU A 126 9.12 -11.51 -23.81
C LEU A 126 10.16 -11.63 -24.90
N ASP A 127 11.41 -12.01 -24.56
CA ASP A 127 12.46 -12.29 -25.54
C ASP A 127 12.03 -13.40 -26.53
N THR A 128 11.42 -14.48 -25.99
CA THR A 128 10.91 -15.58 -26.83
C THR A 128 9.75 -15.15 -27.73
N LEU A 129 8.83 -14.32 -27.21
CA LEU A 129 7.70 -13.81 -27.97
C LEU A 129 8.13 -12.84 -29.08
N ASN A 130 9.15 -12.01 -28.83
CA ASN A 130 9.74 -11.14 -29.84
C ASN A 130 10.38 -11.92 -30.99
N LEU A 131 11.09 -13.02 -30.67
CA LEU A 131 11.62 -13.93 -31.69
C LEU A 131 10.50 -14.59 -32.49
N ARG A 132 9.47 -15.09 -31.81
CA ARG A 132 8.30 -15.68 -32.46
C ARG A 132 7.59 -14.67 -33.37
N GLU A 133 7.44 -13.42 -32.95
CA GLU A 133 6.85 -12.38 -33.80
C GLU A 133 7.67 -12.21 -35.11
N ALA A 134 9.00 -12.14 -35.00
CA ALA A 134 9.88 -12.02 -36.16
C ALA A 134 9.72 -13.21 -37.13
N ASP A 135 9.72 -14.45 -36.61
CA ASP A 135 9.56 -15.68 -37.40
C ASP A 135 8.18 -15.74 -38.08
N MET A 136 7.12 -15.32 -37.35
CA MET A 136 5.77 -15.29 -37.95
C MET A 136 5.62 -14.19 -38.99
N ALA A 137 6.31 -13.06 -38.85
CA ALA A 137 6.33 -11.99 -39.85
C ALA A 137 7.00 -12.46 -41.13
N GLU A 138 8.13 -13.17 -41.04
CA GLU A 138 8.84 -13.77 -42.18
C GLU A 138 7.96 -14.84 -42.87
N THR A 139 7.34 -15.74 -42.08
CA THR A 139 6.40 -16.76 -42.57
C THR A 139 5.22 -16.13 -43.33
N GLY A 140 4.64 -15.05 -42.80
CA GLY A 140 3.57 -14.32 -43.45
C GLY A 140 3.99 -13.74 -44.82
N GLN A 141 5.20 -13.19 -44.90
CA GLN A 141 5.76 -12.70 -46.17
C GLN A 141 5.94 -13.82 -47.21
N LEU A 142 6.48 -14.95 -46.77
CA LEU A 142 6.66 -16.15 -47.67
C LEU A 142 5.27 -16.65 -48.14
N TYR A 143 4.29 -16.78 -47.30
CA TYR A 143 2.95 -17.24 -47.65
C TYR A 143 2.25 -16.26 -48.63
N ARG A 144 2.45 -14.94 -48.43
CA ARG A 144 1.97 -13.93 -49.36
C ARG A 144 2.55 -14.04 -50.74
N ALA A 145 3.87 -14.22 -50.83
CA ALA A 145 4.57 -14.45 -52.13
C ALA A 145 4.11 -15.74 -52.77
N GLN A 146 3.98 -16.85 -52.06
CA GLN A 146 3.52 -18.14 -52.56
C GLN A 146 2.06 -18.10 -53.05
N TYR A 147 1.18 -17.30 -52.37
CA TYR A 147 -0.20 -17.12 -52.79
C TYR A 147 -0.30 -16.24 -54.03
N LEU A 148 0.38 -15.06 -54.06
CA LEU A 148 0.21 -14.07 -55.12
C LEU A 148 1.02 -14.40 -56.39
N GLU A 149 2.22 -14.94 -56.24
CA GLU A 149 3.17 -15.10 -57.35
C GLU A 149 3.21 -16.53 -57.86
N MET A 150 3.12 -17.51 -56.95
CA MET A 150 3.30 -18.93 -57.32
C MET A 150 1.98 -19.71 -57.42
N GLY A 151 0.89 -19.22 -56.79
CA GLY A 151 -0.37 -19.92 -56.68
C GLY A 151 -0.31 -21.25 -55.93
N THR A 152 0.71 -21.48 -55.12
CA THR A 152 0.99 -22.75 -54.43
C THR A 152 0.35 -22.82 -53.05
N ARG A 153 -0.12 -21.69 -52.48
CA ARG A 153 -0.80 -21.58 -51.20
C ARG A 153 -2.23 -21.09 -51.36
N THR A 154 -3.07 -21.44 -50.39
CA THR A 154 -4.46 -20.94 -50.34
C THR A 154 -4.56 -19.61 -49.60
N LEU A 155 -5.63 -18.87 -49.86
CA LEU A 155 -5.95 -17.67 -49.11
C LEU A 155 -6.11 -17.96 -47.60
N VAL A 156 -6.65 -19.14 -47.28
CA VAL A 156 -6.86 -19.59 -45.89
C VAL A 156 -5.51 -19.73 -45.17
N ASP A 157 -4.49 -20.31 -45.87
CA ASP A 157 -3.15 -20.44 -45.28
C ASP A 157 -2.54 -19.06 -44.97
N LEU A 158 -2.73 -18.07 -45.85
CA LEU A 158 -2.25 -16.71 -45.67
C LEU A 158 -2.98 -16.04 -44.50
N LEU A 159 -4.32 -16.18 -44.42
CA LEU A 159 -5.09 -15.61 -43.32
C LEU A 159 -4.70 -16.21 -41.96
N ASN A 160 -4.47 -17.53 -41.92
CA ASN A 160 -4.01 -18.19 -40.69
C ASN A 160 -2.62 -17.66 -40.25
N ALA A 161 -1.67 -17.48 -41.19
CA ALA A 161 -0.36 -16.93 -40.87
C ALA A 161 -0.46 -15.47 -40.33
N GLU A 162 -1.30 -14.64 -40.94
CA GLU A 162 -1.55 -13.27 -40.45
C GLU A 162 -2.22 -13.29 -39.05
N GLN A 163 -3.16 -14.21 -38.83
CA GLN A 163 -3.78 -14.36 -37.50
C GLN A 163 -2.77 -14.77 -36.45
N GLU A 164 -1.88 -15.72 -36.74
CA GLU A 164 -0.82 -16.14 -35.81
C GLU A 164 0.17 -15.01 -35.53
N LEU A 165 0.54 -14.21 -36.52
CA LEU A 165 1.37 -13.02 -36.34
C LEU A 165 0.70 -12.01 -35.38
N HIS A 166 -0.58 -11.71 -35.61
CA HIS A 166 -1.31 -10.80 -34.73
C HIS A 166 -1.46 -11.34 -33.31
N GLN A 167 -1.65 -12.65 -33.14
CA GLN A 167 -1.68 -13.28 -31.84
C GLN A 167 -0.33 -13.17 -31.13
N ALA A 168 0.78 -13.41 -31.82
CA ALA A 168 2.11 -13.27 -31.25
C ALA A 168 2.40 -11.83 -30.78
N ARG A 169 1.99 -10.83 -31.56
CA ARG A 169 2.07 -9.42 -31.20
C ARG A 169 1.26 -9.09 -29.95
N PHE A 170 0.03 -9.58 -29.91
CA PHE A 170 -0.87 -9.36 -28.78
C PHE A 170 -0.30 -9.97 -27.49
N ASP A 171 0.25 -11.18 -27.56
CA ASP A 171 0.88 -11.87 -26.45
C ASP A 171 2.13 -11.10 -25.95
N ALA A 172 2.96 -10.59 -26.87
CA ALA A 172 4.12 -9.78 -26.54
C ALA A 172 3.73 -8.48 -25.80
N VAL A 173 2.74 -7.74 -26.31
CA VAL A 173 2.26 -6.51 -25.69
C VAL A 173 1.66 -6.77 -24.30
N ASN A 174 0.84 -7.81 -24.15
CA ASN A 174 0.28 -8.18 -22.84
C ASN A 174 1.39 -8.54 -21.84
N THR A 175 2.37 -9.33 -22.28
CA THR A 175 3.52 -9.71 -21.44
C THR A 175 4.34 -8.47 -21.03
N GLU A 176 4.51 -7.51 -21.91
CA GLU A 176 5.17 -6.24 -21.60
C GLU A 176 4.38 -5.45 -20.55
N HIS A 177 3.06 -5.35 -20.67
CA HIS A 177 2.22 -4.69 -19.68
C HIS A 177 2.27 -5.38 -18.31
N ASP A 178 2.23 -6.71 -18.26
CA ASP A 178 2.35 -7.47 -17.02
C ASP A 178 3.72 -7.25 -16.37
N LEU A 179 4.79 -7.21 -17.16
CA LEU A 179 6.12 -6.87 -16.68
C LEU A 179 6.15 -5.48 -16.02
N ARG A 180 5.50 -4.48 -16.65
CA ARG A 180 5.39 -3.12 -16.08
C ARG A 180 4.66 -3.10 -14.76
N ARG A 181 3.54 -3.82 -14.68
CA ARG A 181 2.78 -3.93 -13.45
C ARG A 181 3.63 -4.49 -12.31
N LEU A 182 4.37 -5.59 -12.57
CA LEU A 182 5.25 -6.18 -11.57
C LEU A 182 6.40 -5.25 -11.15
N GLN A 183 6.93 -4.45 -12.07
CA GLN A 183 7.93 -3.44 -11.75
C GLN A 183 7.38 -2.35 -10.82
N LEU A 184 6.13 -1.92 -11.00
CA LEU A 184 5.44 -1.00 -10.09
C LEU A 184 5.16 -1.65 -8.73
N ASP A 185 4.78 -2.92 -8.71
CA ASP A 185 4.61 -3.69 -7.47
C ASP A 185 5.93 -3.76 -6.68
N CYS A 186 7.06 -3.94 -7.36
CA CYS A 186 8.37 -3.86 -6.72
C CYS A 186 8.65 -2.51 -6.07
N LEU A 187 8.31 -1.39 -6.74
CA LEU A 187 8.45 -0.05 -6.15
C LEU A 187 7.58 0.11 -4.91
N TYR A 188 6.36 -0.41 -4.96
CA TYR A 188 5.43 -0.33 -3.84
C TYR A 188 5.91 -1.15 -2.64
N TYR A 189 6.26 -2.42 -2.85
CA TYR A 189 6.69 -3.32 -1.77
C TYR A 189 8.12 -3.08 -1.29
N SER A 190 8.96 -2.39 -2.08
CA SER A 190 10.28 -1.94 -1.63
C SER A 190 10.27 -0.62 -0.86
N GLY A 191 9.12 0.09 -0.82
CA GLY A 191 9.01 1.40 -0.18
C GLY A 191 9.60 2.56 -0.99
N ARG A 192 9.91 2.37 -2.28
CA ARG A 192 10.56 3.37 -3.13
C ARG A 192 9.63 4.16 -4.02
N SER A 193 8.32 3.92 -3.93
CA SER A 193 7.34 4.58 -4.79
C SER A 193 7.36 6.11 -4.64
N ARG A 194 7.54 6.62 -3.40
CA ARG A 194 7.60 8.07 -3.16
C ARG A 194 8.80 8.72 -3.85
N ASP A 195 9.97 8.11 -3.71
CA ASP A 195 11.23 8.62 -4.30
C ASP A 195 11.18 8.54 -5.83
N ALA A 196 10.68 7.42 -6.36
CA ALA A 196 10.58 7.19 -7.80
C ALA A 196 9.66 8.19 -8.51
N PHE A 197 8.60 8.64 -7.84
CA PHE A 197 7.66 9.64 -8.37
C PHE A 197 7.97 11.07 -7.90
N GLY A 198 9.06 11.30 -7.17
CA GLY A 198 9.45 12.62 -6.68
C GLY A 198 8.47 13.21 -5.66
N LEU A 199 7.76 12.36 -4.92
CA LEU A 199 6.73 12.77 -3.96
C LEU A 199 7.27 13.02 -2.56
N THR A 200 8.53 12.70 -2.31
CA THR A 200 9.17 12.88 -1.00
C THR A 200 9.20 14.35 -0.64
N GLY A 201 8.62 14.70 0.50
CA GLY A 201 8.51 16.07 0.99
C GLY A 201 7.37 16.90 0.38
N THR A 202 6.56 16.34 -0.53
CA THR A 202 5.38 17.04 -1.05
C THR A 202 4.25 17.02 -0.03
N ARG A 203 3.52 18.13 0.10
CA ARG A 203 2.31 18.22 0.95
C ARG A 203 1.07 17.92 0.13
N LEU A 204 0.35 16.86 0.52
CA LEU A 204 -0.97 16.55 -0.01
C LEU A 204 -2.01 16.66 1.11
N ARG A 205 -2.97 17.58 0.96
CA ARG A 205 -4.05 17.83 1.94
C ARG A 205 -3.53 18.04 3.37
N GLY A 206 -2.40 18.74 3.53
CA GLY A 206 -1.83 19.03 4.85
C GLY A 206 -0.93 17.94 5.43
N VAL A 207 -0.83 16.78 4.78
CA VAL A 207 0.07 15.68 5.18
C VAL A 207 1.35 15.75 4.32
N THR A 208 2.50 15.74 4.96
CA THR A 208 3.80 15.61 4.27
C THR A 208 4.04 14.14 3.93
N LEU A 209 4.27 13.85 2.67
CA LEU A 209 4.56 12.51 2.16
C LEU A 209 6.02 12.16 2.33
#